data_0bd2c812e591496a3e54beb3cdc3df65
#
_entry.id   0bd2c812e591496a3e54beb3cdc3df65
#
_cell.length_a   1.000
_cell.length_b   1.000
_cell.length_c   1.000
_cell.angle_alpha   90.00
_cell.angle_beta   90.00
_cell.angle_gamma   90.00
#
_symmetry.space_group_name_H-M   'P 1'
#
loop_
_entity.id
_entity.type
_entity.pdbx_description
1 polymer ?
#
loop_
_entity_poly.entity_id
_entity_poly.type
_entity_poly.pdbx_seq_one_letter_code
_entity_poly.pdbx_strand_id
1 'polypeptide(L)'
;MIEGILIGLSTALSLTNILMVMVGCFAGTIIGMLPGLGPMTAIALMIPITYGFDPSTGLILMAGVYYGAVFGGSTSSILLNAPGIPGTVATAFDGYPMAQQGKAGKALAIAAYSSFAGGTISAIFLLVAAPSLSKVSLAFRSPDYFALMILGLTAISAFSSKGQFLKAMMMVVLGLMLATVGQDSLSDITRFTFNNMNLTDGISFVLIVMATFAMSEALTIIFRGKDPNRAAKQISLTELGSIKVNKEETIKMAKTIPVSY
;
A
#
# COMPACT_ATOMS: atom_id res chain seq x y z
N MET A 1 19.48 -11.64 -23.09
CA MET A 1 18.71 -11.66 -21.83
C MET A 1 19.61 -11.94 -20.61
N ILE A 2 20.40 -13.03 -20.63
CA ILE A 2 21.30 -13.37 -19.50
C ILE A 2 22.36 -12.28 -19.26
N GLU A 3 22.98 -11.75 -20.30
CA GLU A 3 23.95 -10.65 -20.18
C GLU A 3 23.34 -9.39 -19.55
N GLY A 4 22.12 -9.01 -19.94
CA GLY A 4 21.42 -7.87 -19.36
C GLY A 4 21.13 -8.07 -17.87
N ILE A 5 20.81 -9.30 -17.45
CA ILE A 5 20.60 -9.66 -16.05
C ILE A 5 21.91 -9.54 -15.26
N LEU A 6 23.01 -10.03 -15.82
CA LEU A 6 24.33 -9.97 -15.17
C LEU A 6 24.80 -8.51 -15.01
N ILE A 7 24.64 -7.69 -16.05
CA ILE A 7 24.97 -6.26 -15.99
C ILE A 7 24.09 -5.57 -14.95
N GLY A 8 22.79 -5.80 -14.96
CA GLY A 8 21.86 -5.22 -13.98
C GLY A 8 22.21 -5.64 -12.55
N LEU A 9 22.54 -6.91 -12.33
CA LEU A 9 22.91 -7.42 -11.02
C LEU A 9 24.25 -6.84 -10.53
N SER A 10 25.26 -6.74 -11.41
CA SER A 10 26.55 -6.14 -11.06
C SER A 10 26.40 -4.66 -10.72
N THR A 11 25.55 -3.94 -11.45
CA THR A 11 25.24 -2.53 -11.15
C THR A 11 24.50 -2.39 -9.82
N ALA A 12 23.48 -3.20 -9.59
CA ALA A 12 22.69 -3.14 -8.35
C ALA A 12 23.51 -3.49 -7.10
N LEU A 13 24.43 -4.44 -7.22
CA LEU A 13 25.30 -4.89 -6.12
C LEU A 13 26.54 -3.99 -5.87
N SER A 14 26.72 -2.92 -6.64
CA SER A 14 27.77 -1.96 -6.34
C SER A 14 27.55 -1.32 -4.98
N LEU A 15 28.62 -1.02 -4.26
CA LEU A 15 28.56 -0.47 -2.91
C LEU A 15 27.73 0.84 -2.87
N THR A 16 27.90 1.69 -3.87
CA THR A 16 27.15 2.94 -4.02
C THR A 16 25.66 2.68 -4.12
N ASN A 17 25.24 1.72 -4.95
CA ASN A 17 23.84 1.42 -5.19
C ASN A 17 23.20 0.71 -3.99
N ILE A 18 23.94 -0.11 -3.27
CA ILE A 18 23.49 -0.69 -2.00
C ILE A 18 23.22 0.40 -0.97
N LEU A 19 24.14 1.35 -0.84
CA LEU A 19 23.93 2.49 0.08
C LEU A 19 22.74 3.35 -0.35
N MET A 20 22.58 3.60 -1.64
CA MET A 20 21.47 4.41 -2.16
C MET A 20 20.13 3.73 -1.97
N VAL A 21 20.00 2.42 -2.18
CA VAL A 21 18.74 1.72 -1.91
C VAL A 21 18.41 1.72 -0.41
N MET A 22 19.42 1.61 0.46
CA MET A 22 19.21 1.69 1.92
C MET A 22 18.72 3.08 2.34
N VAL A 23 19.36 4.15 1.84
CA VAL A 23 18.94 5.54 2.10
C VAL A 23 17.54 5.78 1.56
N GLY A 24 17.25 5.32 0.34
CA GLY A 24 15.93 5.41 -0.28
C GLY A 24 14.87 4.68 0.54
N CYS A 25 15.14 3.46 0.95
CA CYS A 25 14.23 2.66 1.75
C CYS A 25 13.95 3.32 3.12
N PHE A 26 14.97 3.82 3.78
CA PHE A 26 14.82 4.52 5.06
C PHE A 26 14.00 5.81 4.92
N ALA A 27 14.36 6.68 3.97
CA ALA A 27 13.62 7.92 3.70
C ALA A 27 12.18 7.63 3.29
N GLY A 28 11.99 6.67 2.40
CA GLY A 28 10.67 6.21 1.97
C GLY A 28 9.82 5.71 3.13
N THR A 29 10.40 4.91 4.02
CA THR A 29 9.69 4.39 5.20
C THR A 29 9.19 5.53 6.10
N ILE A 30 10.03 6.52 6.38
CA ILE A 30 9.64 7.69 7.18
C ILE A 30 8.49 8.45 6.52
N ILE A 31 8.62 8.75 5.22
CA ILE A 31 7.57 9.48 4.47
C ILE A 31 6.29 8.64 4.40
N GLY A 32 6.39 7.35 4.12
CA GLY A 32 5.26 6.44 4.01
C GLY A 32 4.53 6.16 5.31
N MET A 33 5.18 6.34 6.47
CA MET A 33 4.52 6.29 7.78
C MET A 33 3.54 7.43 7.99
N LEU A 34 3.70 8.53 7.25
CA LEU A 34 2.79 9.67 7.35
C LEU A 34 1.54 9.38 6.51
N PRO A 35 0.37 9.22 7.15
CA PRO A 35 -0.87 8.93 6.44
C PRO A 35 -1.16 10.01 5.40
N GLY A 36 -1.47 9.59 4.17
CA GLY A 36 -1.78 10.51 3.07
C GLY A 36 -0.62 10.85 2.14
N LEU A 37 0.63 10.61 2.52
CA LEU A 37 1.76 10.95 1.66
C LEU A 37 2.14 9.84 0.68
N GLY A 38 1.79 8.63 0.85
CA GLY A 38 1.98 7.54 -0.10
C GLY A 38 3.32 7.45 -0.84
N PRO A 39 3.58 6.38 -1.59
CA PRO A 39 4.86 6.19 -2.27
C PRO A 39 5.08 7.16 -3.43
N MET A 40 4.00 7.62 -4.10
CA MET A 40 4.14 8.59 -5.20
C MET A 40 4.65 9.94 -4.69
N THR A 41 4.15 10.43 -3.57
CA THR A 41 4.63 11.65 -2.92
C THR A 41 6.06 11.49 -2.43
N ALA A 42 6.40 10.32 -1.86
CA ALA A 42 7.76 10.03 -1.44
C ALA A 42 8.74 10.10 -2.61
N ILE A 43 8.39 9.49 -3.75
CA ILE A 43 9.18 9.57 -4.98
C ILE A 43 9.32 11.03 -5.43
N ALA A 44 8.20 11.77 -5.53
CA ALA A 44 8.21 13.14 -6.00
C ALA A 44 9.13 14.05 -5.16
N LEU A 45 9.13 13.87 -3.84
CA LEU A 45 10.01 14.60 -2.93
C LEU A 45 11.50 14.23 -3.11
N MET A 46 11.79 13.01 -3.54
CA MET A 46 13.16 12.51 -3.67
C MET A 46 13.73 12.67 -5.11
N ILE A 47 12.90 12.93 -6.12
CA ILE A 47 13.35 13.16 -7.50
C ILE A 47 14.48 14.19 -7.61
N PRO A 48 14.42 15.37 -6.95
CA PRO A 48 15.50 16.35 -7.07
C PRO A 48 16.88 15.82 -6.65
N ILE A 49 16.92 14.87 -5.73
CA ILE A 49 18.15 14.27 -5.24
C ILE A 49 18.78 13.39 -6.33
N THR A 50 17.98 12.81 -7.23
CA THR A 50 18.50 11.91 -8.28
C THR A 50 19.31 12.63 -9.35
N TYR A 51 19.15 13.95 -9.52
CA TYR A 51 19.88 14.71 -10.53
C TYR A 51 21.42 14.72 -10.34
N GLY A 52 21.87 14.39 -9.15
CA GLY A 52 23.30 14.30 -8.85
C GLY A 52 23.93 12.92 -9.12
N PHE A 53 23.16 11.94 -9.60
CA PHE A 53 23.59 10.56 -9.76
C PHE A 53 23.38 10.04 -11.19
N ASP A 54 24.08 8.96 -11.53
CA ASP A 54 23.81 8.22 -12.76
C ASP A 54 22.36 7.73 -12.79
N PRO A 55 21.75 7.63 -13.99
CA PRO A 55 20.35 7.19 -14.14
C PRO A 55 20.05 5.86 -13.44
N SER A 56 20.96 4.90 -13.49
CA SER A 56 20.80 3.60 -12.83
C SER A 56 20.74 3.74 -11.30
N THR A 57 21.62 4.55 -10.73
CA THR A 57 21.67 4.83 -9.29
C THR A 57 20.42 5.60 -8.85
N GLY A 58 19.99 6.57 -9.66
CA GLY A 58 18.74 7.30 -9.42
C GLY A 58 17.51 6.37 -9.40
N LEU A 59 17.40 5.45 -10.35
CA LEU A 59 16.32 4.46 -10.39
C LEU A 59 16.34 3.51 -9.17
N ILE A 60 17.53 3.07 -8.75
CA ILE A 60 17.70 2.21 -7.58
C ILE A 60 17.30 2.94 -6.30
N LEU A 61 17.69 4.20 -6.17
CA LEU A 61 17.27 5.07 -5.05
C LEU A 61 15.74 5.19 -5.02
N MET A 62 15.11 5.48 -6.17
CA MET A 62 13.64 5.61 -6.27
C MET A 62 12.91 4.31 -5.97
N ALA A 63 13.43 3.17 -6.42
CA ALA A 63 12.90 1.86 -6.07
C ALA A 63 12.94 1.64 -4.54
N GLY A 64 14.08 1.98 -3.91
CA GLY A 64 14.21 1.95 -2.45
C GLY A 64 13.17 2.83 -1.75
N VAL A 65 12.98 4.06 -2.22
CA VAL A 65 11.97 5.00 -1.70
C VAL A 65 10.56 4.41 -1.82
N TYR A 66 10.23 3.84 -2.97
CA TYR A 66 8.93 3.22 -3.20
C TYR A 66 8.65 2.08 -2.23
N TYR A 67 9.56 1.10 -2.15
CA TYR A 67 9.42 -0.04 -1.23
C TYR A 67 9.39 0.38 0.23
N GLY A 68 10.25 1.33 0.60
CA GLY A 68 10.23 1.91 1.94
C GLY A 68 8.90 2.56 2.28
N ALA A 69 8.34 3.36 1.37
CA ALA A 69 7.06 4.05 1.59
C ALA A 69 5.88 3.07 1.69
N VAL A 70 5.87 1.99 0.91
CA VAL A 70 4.87 0.92 1.02
C VAL A 70 4.95 0.26 2.40
N PHE A 71 6.16 -0.07 2.87
CA PHE A 71 6.35 -0.65 4.20
C PHE A 71 6.00 0.34 5.33
N GLY A 72 6.34 1.62 5.17
CA GLY A 72 5.93 2.69 6.08
C GLY A 72 4.40 2.78 6.21
N GLY A 73 3.67 2.69 5.09
CA GLY A 73 2.21 2.64 5.06
C GLY A 73 1.64 1.42 5.79
N SER A 74 2.29 0.26 5.71
CA SER A 74 1.92 -0.92 6.49
C SER A 74 2.15 -0.68 7.99
N THR A 75 3.23 -0.01 8.35
CA THR A 75 3.54 0.33 9.75
C THR A 75 2.48 1.25 10.36
N SER A 76 2.07 2.30 9.66
CA SER A 76 0.98 3.19 10.11
C SER A 76 -0.36 2.46 10.19
N SER A 77 -0.64 1.55 9.28
CA SER A 77 -1.84 0.70 9.31
C SER A 77 -1.89 -0.17 10.57
N ILE A 78 -0.77 -0.78 10.95
CA ILE A 78 -0.67 -1.66 12.12
C ILE A 78 -0.73 -0.87 13.42
N LEU A 79 -0.01 0.25 13.51
CA LEU A 79 0.12 0.99 14.77
C LEU A 79 -1.00 1.98 15.02
N LEU A 80 -1.49 2.64 13.98
CA LEU A 80 -2.40 3.77 14.08
C LEU A 80 -3.79 3.50 13.50
N ASN A 81 -4.01 2.33 12.88
CA ASN A 81 -5.21 2.06 12.09
C ASN A 81 -5.45 3.12 10.99
N ALA A 82 -4.38 3.66 10.45
CA ALA A 82 -4.41 4.71 9.44
C ALA A 82 -3.60 4.25 8.21
N PRO A 83 -4.23 3.53 7.27
CA PRO A 83 -3.53 3.03 6.10
C PRO A 83 -3.02 4.18 5.23
N GLY A 84 -1.71 4.16 4.94
CA GLY A 84 -1.05 5.18 4.12
C GLY A 84 -1.30 4.99 2.62
N ILE A 85 -1.62 3.77 2.19
CA ILE A 85 -1.88 3.41 0.80
C ILE A 85 -3.02 2.39 0.69
N PRO A 86 -3.67 2.26 -0.47
CA PRO A 86 -4.77 1.31 -0.66
C PRO A 86 -4.43 -0.12 -0.28
N GLY A 87 -3.24 -0.60 -0.66
CA GLY A 87 -2.80 -1.97 -0.40
C GLY A 87 -2.62 -2.30 1.08
N THR A 88 -2.41 -1.30 1.95
CA THR A 88 -2.22 -1.53 3.39
C THR A 88 -3.50 -1.49 4.20
N VAL A 89 -4.65 -1.26 3.57
CA VAL A 89 -5.98 -1.35 4.22
C VAL A 89 -6.22 -2.76 4.76
N ALA A 90 -5.90 -3.78 3.97
CA ALA A 90 -6.01 -5.18 4.41
C ALA A 90 -5.12 -5.48 5.63
N THR A 91 -3.93 -4.89 5.68
CA THR A 91 -3.00 -5.02 6.81
C THR A 91 -3.58 -4.44 8.12
N ALA A 92 -4.40 -3.40 8.02
CA ALA A 92 -5.04 -2.78 9.19
C ALA A 92 -6.05 -3.73 9.86
N PHE A 93 -6.76 -4.56 9.10
CA PHE A 93 -7.80 -5.44 9.66
C PHE A 93 -7.27 -6.46 10.66
N ASP A 94 -6.08 -7.02 10.42
CA ASP A 94 -5.47 -8.01 11.30
C ASP A 94 -4.35 -7.40 12.15
N GLY A 95 -3.56 -6.51 11.58
CA GLY A 95 -2.39 -5.92 12.21
C GLY A 95 -2.73 -4.99 13.37
N TYR A 96 -3.73 -4.13 13.22
CA TYR A 96 -4.14 -3.22 14.29
C TYR A 96 -4.73 -3.93 15.51
N PRO A 97 -5.64 -4.91 15.39
CA PRO A 97 -6.08 -5.71 16.54
C PRO A 97 -4.94 -6.46 17.24
N MET A 98 -3.94 -6.94 16.49
CA MET A 98 -2.74 -7.53 17.10
C MET A 98 -1.94 -6.49 17.90
N ALA A 99 -1.79 -5.28 17.36
CA ALA A 99 -1.12 -4.20 18.06
C ALA A 99 -1.87 -3.80 19.36
N GLN A 100 -3.20 -3.73 19.32
CA GLN A 100 -4.03 -3.49 20.49
C GLN A 100 -3.89 -4.59 21.59
N GLN A 101 -3.51 -5.79 21.20
CA GLN A 101 -3.22 -6.89 22.12
C GLN A 101 -1.79 -6.85 22.71
N GLY A 102 -1.01 -5.78 22.45
CA GLY A 102 0.38 -5.68 22.87
C GLY A 102 1.37 -6.51 22.02
N LYS A 103 0.95 -6.93 20.80
CA LYS A 103 1.75 -7.75 19.88
C LYS A 103 2.17 -6.93 18.64
N ALA A 104 2.33 -5.62 18.78
CA ALA A 104 2.67 -4.73 17.68
C ALA A 104 3.99 -5.12 16.99
N GLY A 105 5.05 -5.39 17.76
CA GLY A 105 6.34 -5.82 17.22
C GLY A 105 6.25 -7.12 16.42
N LYS A 106 5.37 -8.04 16.83
CA LYS A 106 5.14 -9.29 16.12
C LYS A 106 4.41 -9.06 14.80
N ALA A 107 3.39 -8.19 14.79
CA ALA A 107 2.65 -7.82 13.58
C ALA A 107 3.59 -7.14 12.56
N LEU A 108 4.44 -6.22 13.01
CA LEU A 108 5.45 -5.58 12.16
C LEU A 108 6.49 -6.56 11.60
N ALA A 109 6.95 -7.51 12.43
CA ALA A 109 7.88 -8.54 11.98
C ALA A 109 7.26 -9.45 10.92
N ILE A 110 6.01 -9.89 11.11
CA ILE A 110 5.27 -10.67 10.11
C ILE A 110 5.13 -9.89 8.81
N ALA A 111 4.73 -8.61 8.88
CA ALA A 111 4.62 -7.75 7.70
C ALA A 111 5.97 -7.62 6.96
N ALA A 112 7.08 -7.42 7.70
CA ALA A 112 8.41 -7.30 7.10
C ALA A 112 8.85 -8.60 6.40
N TYR A 113 8.71 -9.75 7.06
CA TYR A 113 9.08 -11.04 6.47
C TYR A 113 8.21 -11.40 5.27
N SER A 114 6.90 -11.16 5.36
CA SER A 114 5.98 -11.41 4.25
C SER A 114 6.28 -10.51 3.06
N SER A 115 6.55 -9.22 3.30
CA SER A 115 6.93 -8.27 2.25
C SER A 115 8.26 -8.63 1.59
N PHE A 116 9.24 -9.07 2.36
CA PHE A 116 10.52 -9.52 1.81
C PHE A 116 10.36 -10.78 0.94
N ALA A 117 9.66 -11.78 1.45
CA ALA A 117 9.44 -13.03 0.72
C ALA A 117 8.59 -12.79 -0.54
N GLY A 118 7.47 -12.08 -0.41
CA GLY A 118 6.59 -11.75 -1.53
C GLY A 118 7.29 -10.89 -2.57
N GLY A 119 7.99 -9.84 -2.15
CA GLY A 119 8.75 -8.98 -3.04
C GLY A 119 9.83 -9.72 -3.82
N THR A 120 10.53 -10.66 -3.17
CA THR A 120 11.54 -11.50 -3.82
C THR A 120 10.91 -12.44 -4.86
N ILE A 121 9.82 -13.12 -4.49
CA ILE A 121 9.09 -14.02 -5.42
C ILE A 121 8.55 -13.21 -6.61
N SER A 122 7.93 -12.06 -6.35
CA SER A 122 7.39 -11.18 -7.37
C SER A 122 8.48 -10.66 -8.32
N ALA A 123 9.64 -10.28 -7.80
CA ALA A 123 10.76 -9.83 -8.63
C ALA A 123 11.29 -10.93 -9.56
N ILE A 124 11.42 -12.15 -9.04
CA ILE A 124 11.85 -13.32 -9.86
C ILE A 124 10.78 -13.63 -10.92
N PHE A 125 9.51 -13.64 -10.54
CA PHE A 125 8.39 -13.88 -11.45
C PHE A 125 8.34 -12.81 -12.55
N LEU A 126 8.48 -11.54 -12.19
CA LEU A 126 8.47 -10.43 -13.12
C LEU A 126 9.61 -10.57 -14.14
N LEU A 127 10.81 -10.91 -13.68
CA LEU A 127 11.99 -11.06 -14.53
C LEU A 127 11.78 -12.13 -15.61
N VAL A 128 11.11 -13.22 -15.28
CA VAL A 128 10.81 -14.32 -16.21
C VAL A 128 9.59 -14.01 -17.08
N ALA A 129 8.54 -13.45 -16.47
CA ALA A 129 7.24 -13.28 -17.12
C ALA A 129 7.09 -11.96 -17.89
N ALA A 130 7.91 -10.93 -17.60
CA ALA A 130 7.77 -9.60 -18.19
C ALA A 130 7.68 -9.59 -19.74
N PRO A 131 8.51 -10.34 -20.49
CA PRO A 131 8.43 -10.35 -21.96
C PRO A 131 7.10 -10.91 -22.47
N SER A 132 6.54 -11.89 -21.78
CA SER A 132 5.26 -12.51 -22.15
C SER A 132 4.08 -11.64 -21.72
N LEU A 133 4.14 -11.06 -20.52
CA LEU A 133 3.11 -10.17 -19.99
C LEU A 133 2.99 -8.88 -20.81
N SER A 134 4.12 -8.34 -21.31
CA SER A 134 4.08 -7.14 -22.15
C SER A 134 3.31 -7.39 -23.44
N LYS A 135 3.48 -8.56 -24.08
CA LYS A 135 2.72 -8.93 -25.29
C LYS A 135 1.21 -9.05 -25.00
N VAL A 136 0.86 -9.67 -23.88
CA VAL A 136 -0.54 -9.79 -23.45
C VAL A 136 -1.13 -8.42 -23.15
N SER A 137 -0.40 -7.56 -22.40
CA SER A 137 -0.85 -6.21 -22.07
C SER A 137 -1.12 -5.34 -23.31
N LEU A 138 -0.26 -5.44 -24.33
CA LEU A 138 -0.44 -4.71 -25.59
C LEU A 138 -1.60 -5.25 -26.45
N ALA A 139 -2.07 -6.46 -26.19
CA ALA A 139 -3.24 -7.03 -26.87
C ALA A 139 -4.57 -6.50 -26.28
N PHE A 140 -4.56 -5.99 -25.05
CA PHE A 140 -5.75 -5.46 -24.39
C PHE A 140 -6.20 -4.14 -25.01
N ARG A 141 -7.49 -4.07 -25.32
CA ARG A 141 -8.17 -2.89 -25.89
C ARG A 141 -9.13 -2.30 -24.86
N SER A 142 -9.64 -1.11 -25.11
CA SER A 142 -10.58 -0.42 -24.22
C SER A 142 -11.79 -1.28 -23.77
N PRO A 143 -12.41 -2.11 -24.63
CA PRO A 143 -13.49 -3.00 -24.20
C PRO A 143 -13.04 -4.05 -23.19
N ASP A 144 -11.80 -4.54 -23.31
CA ASP A 144 -11.27 -5.58 -22.42
C ASP A 144 -11.03 -5.01 -21.01
N TYR A 145 -10.53 -3.76 -20.93
CA TYR A 145 -10.42 -3.04 -19.65
C TYR A 145 -11.78 -2.84 -18.99
N PHE A 146 -12.81 -2.50 -19.77
CA PHE A 146 -14.18 -2.37 -19.26
C PHE A 146 -14.70 -3.69 -18.69
N ALA A 147 -14.48 -4.80 -19.40
CA ALA A 147 -14.86 -6.13 -18.93
C ALA A 147 -14.12 -6.52 -17.63
N LEU A 148 -12.82 -6.21 -17.53
CA LEU A 148 -12.04 -6.44 -16.32
C LEU A 148 -12.54 -5.57 -15.14
N MET A 149 -12.95 -4.33 -15.38
CA MET A 149 -13.54 -3.49 -14.34
C MET A 149 -14.84 -4.08 -13.82
N ILE A 150 -15.73 -4.56 -14.68
CA ILE A 150 -16.98 -5.22 -14.27
C ILE A 150 -16.67 -6.48 -13.45
N LEU A 151 -15.69 -7.29 -13.91
CA LEU A 151 -15.27 -8.49 -13.18
C LEU A 151 -14.71 -8.11 -11.78
N GLY A 152 -13.89 -7.06 -11.68
CA GLY A 152 -13.39 -6.55 -10.41
C GLY A 152 -14.52 -6.09 -9.47
N LEU A 153 -15.49 -5.34 -9.99
CA LEU A 153 -16.64 -4.87 -9.22
C LEU A 153 -17.52 -6.02 -8.73
N THR A 154 -17.73 -7.05 -9.57
CA THR A 154 -18.47 -8.24 -9.16
C THR A 154 -17.70 -9.07 -8.13
N ALA A 155 -16.38 -9.14 -8.22
CA ALA A 155 -15.55 -9.81 -7.24
C ALA A 155 -15.67 -9.17 -5.85
N ILE A 156 -15.78 -7.84 -5.75
CA ILE A 156 -16.00 -7.14 -4.47
C ILE A 156 -17.26 -7.65 -3.79
N SER A 157 -18.30 -7.95 -4.55
CA SER A 157 -19.55 -8.49 -3.99
C SER A 157 -19.36 -9.86 -3.35
N ALA A 158 -18.43 -10.68 -3.84
CA ALA A 158 -18.12 -11.99 -3.28
C ALA A 158 -17.43 -11.91 -1.90
N PHE A 159 -16.71 -10.82 -1.63
CA PHE A 159 -16.10 -10.56 -0.32
C PHE A 159 -17.07 -9.97 0.71
N SER A 160 -18.29 -9.65 0.30
CA SER A 160 -19.30 -9.13 1.21
C SER A 160 -19.80 -10.21 2.17
N SER A 161 -20.01 -9.84 3.43
CA SER A 161 -20.60 -10.74 4.43
C SER A 161 -21.96 -11.23 3.98
N LYS A 162 -22.33 -12.46 4.36
CA LYS A 162 -23.64 -13.06 4.01
C LYS A 162 -24.79 -12.10 4.37
N GLY A 163 -25.64 -11.80 3.40
CA GLY A 163 -26.80 -10.91 3.56
C GLY A 163 -26.52 -9.41 3.46
N GLN A 164 -25.29 -8.98 3.21
CA GLN A 164 -24.95 -7.56 3.07
C GLN A 164 -24.63 -7.13 1.63
N PHE A 165 -24.97 -7.97 0.66
CA PHE A 165 -24.70 -7.71 -0.76
C PHE A 165 -25.22 -6.34 -1.23
N LEU A 166 -26.45 -5.98 -0.87
CA LEU A 166 -27.04 -4.70 -1.27
C LEU A 166 -26.25 -3.50 -0.70
N LYS A 167 -25.80 -3.60 0.55
CA LYS A 167 -24.95 -2.56 1.16
C LYS A 167 -23.62 -2.44 0.46
N ALA A 168 -23.00 -3.56 0.10
CA ALA A 168 -21.74 -3.56 -0.65
C ALA A 168 -21.91 -2.90 -2.02
N MET A 169 -22.98 -3.22 -2.74
CA MET A 169 -23.27 -2.61 -4.03
C MET A 169 -23.54 -1.10 -3.92
N MET A 170 -24.27 -0.67 -2.90
CA MET A 170 -24.46 0.77 -2.65
C MET A 170 -23.13 1.49 -2.40
N MET A 171 -22.22 0.88 -1.66
CA MET A 171 -20.87 1.45 -1.42
C MET A 171 -20.02 1.49 -2.68
N VAL A 172 -20.13 0.46 -3.55
CA VAL A 172 -19.46 0.46 -4.86
C VAL A 172 -19.96 1.62 -5.73
N VAL A 173 -21.28 1.80 -5.81
CA VAL A 173 -21.88 2.91 -6.57
C VAL A 173 -21.43 4.27 -6.00
N LEU A 174 -21.45 4.41 -4.69
CA LEU A 174 -20.98 5.63 -4.02
C LEU A 174 -19.50 5.90 -4.31
N GLY A 175 -18.65 4.88 -4.25
CA GLY A 175 -17.25 4.98 -4.63
C GLY A 175 -17.04 5.40 -6.08
N LEU A 176 -17.81 4.83 -7.00
CA LEU A 176 -17.79 5.22 -8.41
C LEU A 176 -18.24 6.68 -8.61
N MET A 177 -19.29 7.14 -7.90
CA MET A 177 -19.71 8.53 -7.94
C MET A 177 -18.61 9.49 -7.46
N LEU A 178 -17.94 9.15 -6.35
CA LEU A 178 -16.82 9.95 -5.84
C LEU A 178 -15.63 9.96 -6.82
N ALA A 179 -15.36 8.85 -7.50
CA ALA A 179 -14.30 8.74 -8.50
C ALA A 179 -14.56 9.54 -9.78
N THR A 180 -15.81 9.95 -10.04
CA THR A 180 -16.13 10.80 -11.21
C THR A 180 -15.87 12.28 -10.98
N VAL A 181 -15.58 12.70 -9.75
CA VAL A 181 -15.22 14.09 -9.43
C VAL A 181 -13.79 14.36 -9.89
N GLY A 182 -13.57 15.46 -10.60
CA GLY A 182 -12.25 15.88 -11.06
C GLY A 182 -12.15 16.02 -12.57
N GLN A 183 -10.93 16.04 -13.08
CA GLN A 183 -10.63 16.13 -14.50
C GLN A 183 -10.56 14.74 -15.13
N ASP A 184 -11.24 14.57 -16.25
CA ASP A 184 -11.16 13.34 -17.03
C ASP A 184 -9.82 13.29 -17.78
N SER A 185 -9.01 12.28 -17.48
CA SER A 185 -7.68 12.11 -18.08
C SER A 185 -7.67 11.87 -19.60
N LEU A 186 -8.82 11.57 -20.22
CA LEU A 186 -8.92 11.33 -21.66
C LEU A 186 -9.42 12.57 -22.43
N SER A 187 -10.35 13.31 -21.84
CA SER A 187 -11.01 14.45 -22.50
C SER A 187 -10.63 15.81 -21.94
N ASP A 188 -9.85 15.85 -20.85
CA ASP A 188 -9.48 17.05 -20.09
C ASP A 188 -10.69 17.87 -19.58
N ILE A 189 -11.90 17.29 -19.64
CA ILE A 189 -13.12 17.95 -19.18
C ILE A 189 -13.25 17.77 -17.67
N THR A 190 -13.48 18.88 -16.97
CA THR A 190 -13.74 18.84 -15.52
C THR A 190 -15.18 18.40 -15.24
N ARG A 191 -15.34 17.45 -14.32
CA ARG A 191 -16.64 16.89 -13.91
C ARG A 191 -16.87 17.13 -12.43
N PHE A 192 -18.02 17.67 -12.07
CA PHE A 192 -18.45 17.90 -10.69
C PHE A 192 -17.47 18.71 -9.82
N THR A 193 -16.66 19.57 -10.44
CA THR A 193 -15.71 20.43 -9.75
C THR A 193 -16.34 21.71 -9.19
N PHE A 194 -17.57 22.04 -9.62
CA PHE A 194 -18.28 23.26 -9.21
C PHE A 194 -17.42 24.54 -9.31
N ASN A 195 -16.54 24.59 -10.30
CA ASN A 195 -15.58 25.67 -10.51
C ASN A 195 -14.58 25.88 -9.36
N ASN A 196 -14.37 24.84 -8.53
CA ASN A 196 -13.41 24.87 -7.45
C ASN A 196 -12.10 24.18 -7.89
N MET A 197 -11.01 24.92 -7.86
CA MET A 197 -9.70 24.46 -8.32
C MET A 197 -9.18 23.27 -7.50
N ASN A 198 -9.55 23.19 -6.21
CA ASN A 198 -9.14 22.08 -5.35
C ASN A 198 -9.82 20.74 -5.70
N LEU A 199 -10.91 20.76 -6.45
CA LEU A 199 -11.60 19.55 -6.90
C LEU A 199 -11.17 19.11 -8.32
N THR A 200 -10.30 19.88 -8.98
CA THR A 200 -9.82 19.53 -10.32
C THR A 200 -9.01 18.25 -10.32
N ASP A 201 -8.20 18.02 -9.29
CA ASP A 201 -7.42 16.79 -9.11
C ASP A 201 -8.25 15.61 -8.59
N GLY A 202 -9.56 15.81 -8.42
CA GLY A 202 -10.48 14.82 -7.89
C GLY A 202 -10.37 14.64 -6.38
N ILE A 203 -11.10 13.62 -5.87
CA ILE A 203 -11.05 13.25 -4.45
C ILE A 203 -10.06 12.10 -4.31
N SER A 204 -8.94 12.35 -3.65
CA SER A 204 -7.92 11.32 -3.42
C SER A 204 -8.51 10.13 -2.66
N PHE A 205 -8.25 8.91 -3.15
CA PHE A 205 -8.63 7.67 -2.47
C PHE A 205 -8.12 7.64 -1.01
N VAL A 206 -6.89 8.11 -0.79
CA VAL A 206 -6.28 8.16 0.55
C VAL A 206 -7.07 9.05 1.50
N LEU A 207 -7.58 10.19 1.00
CA LEU A 207 -8.43 11.08 1.80
C LEU A 207 -9.71 10.37 2.26
N ILE A 208 -10.35 9.61 1.36
CA ILE A 208 -11.58 8.85 1.67
C ILE A 208 -11.28 7.77 2.72
N VAL A 209 -10.18 7.03 2.54
CA VAL A 209 -9.77 5.98 3.47
C VAL A 209 -9.45 6.56 4.85
N MET A 210 -8.66 7.63 4.91
CA MET A 210 -8.35 8.30 6.17
C MET A 210 -9.60 8.84 6.86
N ALA A 211 -10.50 9.48 6.10
CA ALA A 211 -11.74 10.00 6.65
C ALA A 211 -12.62 8.87 7.21
N THR A 212 -12.75 7.76 6.50
CA THR A 212 -13.56 6.62 6.98
C THR A 212 -12.96 5.94 8.19
N PHE A 213 -11.67 5.64 8.20
CA PHE A 213 -11.02 4.94 9.32
C PHE A 213 -10.81 5.86 10.52
N ALA A 214 -10.18 7.02 10.33
CA ALA A 214 -9.87 7.93 11.43
C ALA A 214 -11.15 8.55 12.05
N MET A 215 -12.13 8.93 11.22
CA MET A 215 -13.38 9.48 11.70
C MET A 215 -14.23 8.40 12.40
N SER A 216 -14.25 7.17 11.89
CA SER A 216 -14.92 6.05 12.54
C SER A 216 -14.34 5.77 13.93
N GLU A 217 -13.03 5.78 14.07
CA GLU A 217 -12.35 5.58 15.36
C GLU A 217 -12.63 6.76 16.31
N ALA A 218 -12.50 8.00 15.83
CA ALA A 218 -12.79 9.20 16.62
C ALA A 218 -14.25 9.22 17.13
N LEU A 219 -15.20 8.92 16.25
CA LEU A 219 -16.62 8.83 16.62
C LEU A 219 -16.87 7.72 17.63
N THR A 220 -16.22 6.57 17.45
CA THR A 220 -16.33 5.45 18.39
C THR A 220 -15.82 5.83 19.78
N ILE A 221 -14.73 6.58 19.87
CA ILE A 221 -14.20 7.09 21.15
C ILE A 221 -15.16 8.08 21.78
N ILE A 222 -15.73 9.00 20.98
CA ILE A 222 -16.66 10.03 21.48
C ILE A 222 -17.97 9.41 21.98
N PHE A 223 -18.58 8.51 21.18
CA PHE A 223 -19.90 7.95 21.51
C PHE A 223 -19.86 6.84 22.56
N ARG A 224 -18.78 6.09 22.67
CA ARG A 224 -18.65 5.03 23.69
C ARG A 224 -18.26 5.52 25.08
N GLY A 225 -17.96 6.82 25.22
CA GLY A 225 -17.49 7.38 26.48
C GLY A 225 -16.10 6.82 26.88
N LYS A 226 -15.48 7.46 27.85
CA LYS A 226 -14.26 6.97 28.48
C LYS A 226 -14.58 5.70 29.28
N ASP A 227 -14.47 4.54 28.65
CA ASP A 227 -14.29 3.31 29.41
C ASP A 227 -12.84 3.34 29.94
N PRO A 228 -12.65 3.52 31.29
CA PRO A 228 -11.32 3.73 31.87
C PRO A 228 -10.37 2.56 31.60
N ASN A 229 -10.91 1.35 31.36
CA ASN A 229 -10.15 0.15 31.10
C ASN A 229 -9.64 0.06 29.64
N ARG A 230 -10.19 0.83 28.70
CA ARG A 230 -9.70 0.88 27.30
C ARG A 230 -8.83 2.09 27.00
N ALA A 231 -9.05 3.23 27.68
CA ALA A 231 -8.15 4.37 27.56
C ALA A 231 -6.72 4.07 28.04
N ALA A 232 -6.59 3.11 28.98
CA ALA A 232 -5.29 2.63 29.45
C ALA A 232 -4.53 1.73 28.44
N LYS A 233 -5.17 1.32 27.34
CA LYS A 233 -4.56 0.47 26.31
C LYS A 233 -4.16 1.25 25.06
N GLN A 234 -3.81 2.54 25.21
CA GLN A 234 -2.97 3.19 24.22
C GLN A 234 -1.67 2.38 24.14
N ILE A 235 -1.34 1.93 22.93
CA ILE A 235 -0.09 1.23 22.67
C ILE A 235 1.02 2.14 23.18
N SER A 236 1.53 1.86 24.37
CA SER A 236 2.75 2.53 24.81
C SER A 236 3.83 2.03 23.85
N LEU A 237 4.50 2.96 23.16
CA LEU A 237 5.61 2.63 22.27
C LEU A 237 6.73 1.83 22.98
N THR A 238 6.69 1.80 24.31
CA THR A 238 7.54 1.00 25.20
C THR A 238 7.20 -0.48 25.21
N GLU A 239 5.97 -0.89 24.80
CA GLU A 239 5.53 -2.28 24.81
C GLU A 239 5.29 -2.81 23.38
N LEU A 240 6.30 -2.71 22.54
CA LEU A 240 6.25 -3.35 21.20
C LEU A 240 6.13 -4.88 21.28
N GLY A 241 6.28 -5.46 22.46
CA GLY A 241 6.23 -6.89 22.65
C GLY A 241 7.41 -7.61 21.98
N SER A 242 7.39 -8.94 22.01
CA SER A 242 8.45 -9.74 21.39
C SER A 242 8.36 -9.70 19.86
N ILE A 243 9.45 -9.35 19.21
CA ILE A 243 9.63 -9.41 17.73
C ILE A 243 9.78 -10.87 17.26
N LYS A 244 10.02 -11.81 18.18
CA LYS A 244 10.26 -13.22 17.83
C LYS A 244 8.98 -13.87 17.29
N VAL A 245 9.05 -14.29 16.04
CA VAL A 245 8.02 -15.11 15.39
C VAL A 245 8.27 -16.57 15.74
N ASN A 246 7.25 -17.27 16.20
CA ASN A 246 7.37 -18.68 16.59
C ASN A 246 7.40 -19.57 15.34
N LYS A 247 8.00 -20.76 15.43
CA LYS A 247 8.16 -21.70 14.32
C LYS A 247 6.82 -22.08 13.65
N GLU A 248 5.77 -22.24 14.44
CA GLU A 248 4.41 -22.50 13.93
C GLU A 248 3.84 -21.33 13.10
N GLU A 249 4.13 -20.11 13.52
CA GLU A 249 3.71 -18.89 12.82
C GLU A 249 4.46 -18.70 11.52
N THR A 250 5.76 -19.03 11.51
CA THR A 250 6.57 -19.03 10.28
C THR A 250 6.02 -20.04 9.25
N ILE A 251 5.57 -21.22 9.70
CA ILE A 251 4.96 -22.23 8.83
C ILE A 251 3.61 -21.73 8.28
N LYS A 252 2.80 -21.06 9.11
CA LYS A 252 1.53 -20.47 8.66
C LYS A 252 1.79 -19.35 7.64
N MET A 253 2.77 -18.49 7.88
CA MET A 253 3.18 -17.44 6.92
C MET A 253 3.61 -18.06 5.60
N ALA A 254 4.48 -19.08 5.61
CA ALA A 254 4.95 -19.74 4.40
C ALA A 254 3.83 -20.38 3.57
N LYS A 255 2.74 -20.81 4.23
CA LYS A 255 1.55 -21.35 3.54
C LYS A 255 0.64 -20.28 2.94
N THR A 256 0.62 -19.07 3.50
CA THR A 256 -0.27 -17.98 3.06
C THR A 256 0.37 -17.07 2.01
N ILE A 257 1.70 -16.93 2.01
CA ILE A 257 2.43 -16.09 1.04
C ILE A 257 2.11 -16.44 -0.43
N PRO A 258 2.04 -17.72 -0.87
CA PRO A 258 1.71 -18.04 -2.25
C PRO A 258 0.27 -17.72 -2.65
N VAL A 259 -0.62 -17.51 -1.71
CA VAL A 259 -2.07 -17.26 -1.95
C VAL A 259 -2.39 -15.77 -1.99
N SER A 260 -1.49 -14.93 -1.49
CA SER A 260 -1.68 -13.48 -1.36
C SER A 260 -1.07 -12.67 -2.52
N TYR A 261 -0.48 -13.35 -3.51
CA TYR A 261 0.13 -12.71 -4.69
C TYR A 261 -0.44 -13.21 -6.00
#